data_bd1abdfe3feb9fba05193610717f0f05
#
_entry.id   bd1abdfe3feb9fba05193610717f0f05
#
_cell.length_a   1.000
_cell.length_b   1.000
_cell.length_c   1.000
_cell.angle_alpha   90.00
_cell.angle_beta   90.00
_cell.angle_gamma   90.00
#
_symmetry.space_group_name_H-M   'P 1'
#
loop_
_entity.id
_entity.type
_entity.pdbx_description
1 polymer ?
#
loop_
_entity_poly.entity_id
_entity_poly.type
_entity_poly.pdbx_seq_one_letter_code
_entity_poly.pdbx_strand_id
1 'polypeptide(L)'
;MTETTTLKTLLITDENITAAADIIKTGGLVAVPTETVYGLAANGLDAAAVERIYTVKNRPETNRITLLISGMADAEAFCRDIPPEAYTLAEQFWPGPLTMILYKKNRIPDIVTAGTDTVGVRCPDHPKTLELIRLSGVPLAAPSANMSGEPSPKNVSDVLKVFNGKIEAAIDGGPCTVGIESTIVDMTVSPPKILRQGGLSRAAIEKTFCFKLEGL
;
A
#
# COMPACT_ATOMS: atom_id res chain seq x y z
N MET A 1 29.76 -17.74 -20.25
CA MET A 1 29.76 -17.13 -18.90
C MET A 1 28.77 -15.99 -18.96
N THR A 2 27.57 -16.18 -18.45
CA THR A 2 26.57 -15.12 -18.34
C THR A 2 27.00 -14.22 -17.18
N GLU A 3 27.38 -12.97 -17.50
CA GLU A 3 27.57 -11.94 -16.46
C GLU A 3 26.28 -11.81 -15.68
N THR A 4 26.29 -12.24 -14.45
CA THR A 4 25.19 -11.99 -13.50
C THR A 4 25.29 -10.51 -13.15
N THR A 5 24.55 -9.67 -13.88
CA THR A 5 24.42 -8.25 -13.53
C THR A 5 23.80 -8.19 -12.15
N THR A 6 24.59 -7.92 -11.13
CA THR A 6 24.10 -7.74 -9.77
C THR A 6 23.23 -6.50 -9.73
N LEU A 7 21.94 -6.66 -9.47
CA LEU A 7 21.02 -5.53 -9.30
C LEU A 7 21.55 -4.65 -8.16
N LYS A 8 21.72 -3.35 -8.41
CA LYS A 8 22.07 -2.36 -7.39
C LYS A 8 20.83 -1.56 -7.06
N THR A 9 20.33 -1.65 -5.84
CA THR A 9 19.20 -0.84 -5.40
C THR A 9 19.56 0.63 -5.37
N LEU A 10 18.83 1.46 -6.12
CA LEU A 10 18.99 2.90 -6.17
C LEU A 10 18.37 3.55 -4.94
N LEU A 11 19.12 4.35 -4.20
CA LEU A 11 18.55 5.22 -3.16
C LEU A 11 18.04 6.51 -3.80
N ILE A 12 16.73 6.76 -3.67
CA ILE A 12 16.05 7.88 -4.29
C ILE A 12 15.76 8.97 -3.25
N THR A 13 16.17 10.20 -3.58
CA THR A 13 15.85 11.43 -2.88
C THR A 13 14.67 12.15 -3.55
N ASP A 14 14.29 13.35 -3.07
CA ASP A 14 13.21 14.15 -3.65
C ASP A 14 13.44 14.48 -5.14
N GLU A 15 14.68 14.73 -5.51
CA GLU A 15 15.07 15.09 -6.88
C GLU A 15 14.87 13.95 -7.89
N ASN A 16 14.73 12.71 -7.39
CA ASN A 16 14.67 11.50 -8.21
C ASN A 16 13.31 10.79 -8.20
N ILE A 17 12.23 11.42 -7.72
CA ILE A 17 10.90 10.78 -7.66
C ILE A 17 10.40 10.36 -9.04
N THR A 18 10.68 11.13 -10.09
CA THR A 18 10.35 10.76 -11.48
C THR A 18 10.99 9.43 -11.88
N ALA A 19 12.26 9.20 -11.48
CA ALA A 19 12.94 7.94 -11.76
C ALA A 19 12.25 6.75 -11.05
N ALA A 20 11.75 6.95 -9.82
CA ALA A 20 10.95 5.94 -9.14
C ALA A 20 9.65 5.63 -9.89
N ALA A 21 8.99 6.67 -10.42
CA ALA A 21 7.76 6.50 -11.20
C ALA A 21 8.00 5.70 -12.49
N ASP A 22 9.12 5.94 -13.17
CA ASP A 22 9.49 5.20 -14.38
C ASP A 22 9.81 3.73 -14.05
N ILE A 23 10.46 3.46 -12.90
CA ILE A 23 10.68 2.11 -12.40
C ILE A 23 9.33 1.38 -12.18
N ILE A 24 8.37 2.03 -11.52
CA ILE A 24 7.02 1.46 -11.31
C ILE A 24 6.32 1.18 -12.65
N LYS A 25 6.36 2.12 -13.61
CA LYS A 25 5.73 1.98 -14.93
C LYS A 25 6.29 0.80 -15.73
N THR A 26 7.58 0.50 -15.53
CA THR A 26 8.28 -0.61 -16.22
C THR A 26 8.25 -1.94 -15.46
N GLY A 27 7.42 -2.06 -14.41
CA GLY A 27 7.26 -3.30 -13.64
C GLY A 27 8.32 -3.54 -12.57
N GLY A 28 9.11 -2.51 -12.21
CA GLY A 28 10.09 -2.56 -11.14
C GLY A 28 9.46 -2.44 -9.74
N LEU A 29 10.26 -2.77 -8.73
CA LEU A 29 9.89 -2.68 -7.31
C LEU A 29 10.57 -1.48 -6.65
N VAL A 30 9.80 -0.69 -5.92
CA VAL A 30 10.29 0.48 -5.19
C VAL A 30 9.86 0.40 -3.73
N ALA A 31 10.79 0.49 -2.79
CA ALA A 31 10.42 0.67 -1.40
C ALA A 31 10.01 2.13 -1.16
N VAL A 32 8.84 2.33 -0.55
CA VAL A 32 8.21 3.64 -0.37
C VAL A 32 7.96 3.96 1.10
N PRO A 33 8.25 5.19 1.55
CA PRO A 33 7.94 5.64 2.89
C PRO A 33 6.43 5.88 3.06
N THR A 34 5.90 5.57 4.23
CA THR A 34 4.59 6.04 4.67
C THR A 34 4.67 6.50 6.12
N GLU A 35 3.62 7.15 6.63
CA GLU A 35 3.53 7.52 8.04
C GLU A 35 3.49 6.31 8.97
N THR A 36 2.98 5.16 8.49
CA THR A 36 2.86 3.92 9.25
C THR A 36 4.15 3.09 9.25
N VAL A 37 4.46 2.46 8.13
CA VAL A 37 5.66 1.63 7.91
C VAL A 37 6.08 1.77 6.45
N TYR A 38 7.33 1.44 6.11
CA TYR A 38 7.74 1.38 4.71
C TYR A 38 7.00 0.25 3.97
N GLY A 39 6.53 0.57 2.75
CA GLY A 39 5.89 -0.38 1.83
C GLY A 39 6.84 -0.83 0.71
N LEU A 40 6.66 -2.05 0.21
CA LEU A 40 7.30 -2.51 -1.03
C LEU A 40 6.29 -2.39 -2.16
N ALA A 41 6.47 -1.40 -3.03
CA ALA A 41 5.51 -1.00 -4.04
C ALA A 41 5.83 -1.56 -5.43
N ALA A 42 4.78 -1.94 -6.14
CA ALA A 42 4.78 -2.25 -7.57
C ALA A 42 3.55 -1.62 -8.24
N ASN A 43 3.52 -1.60 -9.58
CA ASN A 43 2.32 -1.26 -10.34
C ASN A 43 1.18 -2.23 -9.99
N GLY A 44 0.13 -1.74 -9.32
CA GLY A 44 -1.00 -2.55 -8.85
C GLY A 44 -1.91 -3.07 -9.98
N LEU A 45 -1.72 -2.61 -11.22
CA LEU A 45 -2.46 -3.06 -12.40
C LEU A 45 -1.66 -4.06 -13.25
N ASP A 46 -0.40 -4.31 -12.90
CA ASP A 46 0.49 -5.25 -13.58
C ASP A 46 0.67 -6.52 -12.72
N ALA A 47 0.03 -7.61 -13.14
CA ALA A 47 0.08 -8.88 -12.44
C ALA A 47 1.52 -9.42 -12.28
N ALA A 48 2.37 -9.25 -13.28
CA ALA A 48 3.77 -9.72 -13.23
C ALA A 48 4.59 -8.90 -12.22
N ALA A 49 4.38 -7.57 -12.17
CA ALA A 49 5.01 -6.73 -11.16
C ALA A 49 4.57 -7.08 -9.74
N VAL A 50 3.27 -7.39 -9.55
CA VAL A 50 2.74 -7.82 -8.25
C VAL A 50 3.29 -9.19 -7.85
N GLU A 51 3.43 -10.14 -8.77
CA GLU A 51 4.04 -11.47 -8.54
C GLU A 51 5.48 -11.34 -8.00
N ARG A 52 6.24 -10.37 -8.50
CA ARG A 52 7.58 -10.08 -7.99
C ARG A 52 7.59 -9.69 -6.51
N ILE A 53 6.55 -8.99 -6.01
CA ILE A 53 6.42 -8.68 -4.58
C ILE A 53 6.36 -9.99 -3.76
N TYR A 54 5.53 -10.94 -4.18
CA TYR A 54 5.40 -12.23 -3.49
C TYR A 54 6.74 -12.99 -3.49
N THR A 55 7.39 -13.07 -4.64
CA THR A 55 8.68 -13.74 -4.83
C THR A 55 9.76 -13.13 -3.94
N VAL A 56 9.98 -11.81 -4.02
CA VAL A 56 11.07 -11.12 -3.30
C VAL A 56 10.87 -11.16 -1.79
N LYS A 57 9.62 -11.14 -1.31
CA LYS A 57 9.28 -11.19 0.12
C LYS A 57 9.15 -12.60 0.67
N ASN A 58 9.19 -13.64 -0.15
CA ASN A 58 8.78 -15.01 0.22
C ASN A 58 7.40 -15.00 0.90
N ARG A 59 6.45 -14.28 0.27
CA ARG A 59 5.10 -14.06 0.79
C ARG A 59 4.14 -15.10 0.18
N PRO A 60 3.26 -15.73 0.97
CA PRO A 60 2.19 -16.56 0.42
C PRO A 60 1.22 -15.74 -0.45
N GLU A 61 0.90 -16.22 -1.64
CA GLU A 61 -0.04 -15.54 -2.57
C GLU A 61 -1.48 -15.45 -2.03
N THR A 62 -1.80 -16.24 -1.00
CA THR A 62 -3.06 -16.14 -0.25
C THR A 62 -3.18 -14.85 0.57
N ASN A 63 -2.06 -14.13 0.78
CA ASN A 63 -2.03 -12.90 1.56
C ASN A 63 -2.27 -11.70 0.65
N ARG A 64 -3.49 -11.16 0.67
CA ARG A 64 -3.91 -9.98 -0.11
C ARG A 64 -2.97 -8.80 0.07
N ILE A 65 -2.91 -7.94 -0.95
CA ILE A 65 -2.09 -6.72 -0.95
C ILE A 65 -3.01 -5.49 -0.98
N THR A 66 -2.71 -4.49 -0.16
CA THR A 66 -3.37 -3.19 -0.18
C THR A 66 -2.86 -2.36 -1.36
N LEU A 67 -3.77 -1.65 -2.03
CA LEU A 67 -3.44 -0.64 -3.02
C LEU A 67 -3.29 0.73 -2.35
N LEU A 68 -2.14 1.36 -2.51
CA LEU A 68 -1.96 2.78 -2.17
C LEU A 68 -2.45 3.63 -3.34
N ILE A 69 -3.26 4.64 -3.02
CA ILE A 69 -3.94 5.54 -3.96
C ILE A 69 -3.76 6.98 -3.52
N SER A 70 -4.06 7.94 -4.40
CA SER A 70 -3.89 9.37 -4.10
C SER A 70 -5.12 10.04 -3.50
N GLY A 71 -6.26 9.34 -3.41
CA GLY A 71 -7.51 9.86 -2.84
C GLY A 71 -8.76 9.13 -3.33
N MET A 72 -9.94 9.68 -3.02
CA MET A 72 -11.24 9.06 -3.37
C MET A 72 -11.46 8.91 -4.88
N ALA A 73 -10.99 9.83 -5.71
CA ALA A 73 -11.11 9.72 -7.17
C ALA A 73 -10.46 8.43 -7.71
N ASP A 74 -9.31 8.03 -7.13
CA ASP A 74 -8.68 6.75 -7.47
C ASP A 74 -9.51 5.57 -6.92
N ALA A 75 -10.04 5.68 -5.69
CA ALA A 75 -10.93 4.65 -5.16
C ALA A 75 -12.13 4.42 -6.09
N GLU A 76 -12.76 5.47 -6.59
CA GLU A 76 -13.85 5.39 -7.57
C GLU A 76 -13.40 4.80 -8.92
N ALA A 77 -12.15 5.05 -9.34
CA ALA A 77 -11.61 4.48 -10.57
C ALA A 77 -11.39 2.96 -10.48
N PHE A 78 -11.05 2.44 -9.29
CA PHE A 78 -10.66 1.05 -9.06
C PHE A 78 -11.68 0.21 -8.30
N CYS A 79 -12.62 0.85 -7.57
CA CYS A 79 -13.64 0.18 -6.76
C CYS A 79 -15.06 0.49 -7.27
N ARG A 80 -16.00 -0.34 -6.87
CA ARG A 80 -17.44 -0.23 -7.17
C ARG A 80 -18.27 -0.34 -5.91
N ASP A 81 -19.53 0.06 -5.97
CA ASP A 81 -20.50 -0.05 -4.88
C ASP A 81 -19.98 0.55 -3.56
N ILE A 82 -19.32 1.71 -3.66
CA ILE A 82 -18.69 2.40 -2.54
C ILE A 82 -19.79 3.01 -1.66
N PRO A 83 -19.93 2.58 -0.39
CA PRO A 83 -20.98 3.10 0.49
C PRO A 83 -20.69 4.54 0.93
N PRO A 84 -21.71 5.36 1.26
CA PRO A 84 -21.54 6.74 1.71
C PRO A 84 -20.60 6.88 2.92
N GLU A 85 -20.59 5.91 3.81
CA GLU A 85 -19.72 5.86 4.98
C GLU A 85 -18.22 5.84 4.61
N ALA A 86 -17.86 5.26 3.45
CA ALA A 86 -16.49 5.25 2.99
C ALA A 86 -16.01 6.65 2.58
N TYR A 87 -16.88 7.47 1.99
CA TYR A 87 -16.56 8.87 1.69
C TYR A 87 -16.34 9.68 2.95
N THR A 88 -17.22 9.50 3.95
CA THR A 88 -17.09 10.15 5.25
C THR A 88 -15.79 9.80 5.97
N LEU A 89 -15.40 8.51 5.94
CA LEU A 89 -14.11 8.06 6.51
C LEU A 89 -12.92 8.61 5.74
N ALA A 90 -12.99 8.63 4.42
CA ALA A 90 -11.91 9.17 3.60
C ALA A 90 -11.71 10.68 3.85
N GLU A 91 -12.79 11.45 3.94
CA GLU A 91 -12.72 12.88 4.23
C GLU A 91 -12.04 13.19 5.56
N GLN A 92 -12.24 12.34 6.58
CA GLN A 92 -11.70 12.55 7.91
C GLN A 92 -10.31 11.95 8.12
N PHE A 93 -9.98 10.84 7.46
CA PHE A 93 -8.80 10.03 7.78
C PHE A 93 -7.87 9.77 6.61
N TRP A 94 -8.14 10.31 5.42
CA TRP A 94 -7.23 10.29 4.29
C TRP A 94 -6.76 11.70 3.90
N PRO A 95 -5.46 11.87 3.69
CA PRO A 95 -4.37 10.88 3.82
C PRO A 95 -4.17 10.43 5.27
N GLY A 96 -3.88 9.10 5.47
CA GLY A 96 -3.65 8.60 6.83
C GLY A 96 -3.69 7.08 7.00
N PRO A 97 -3.65 6.60 8.26
CA PRO A 97 -3.45 5.20 8.60
C PRO A 97 -4.74 4.38 8.56
N LEU A 98 -5.61 4.64 7.59
CA LEU A 98 -6.87 3.93 7.35
C LEU A 98 -6.83 3.17 6.02
N THR A 99 -7.03 1.86 6.07
CA THR A 99 -7.30 1.01 4.91
C THR A 99 -8.77 0.62 4.90
N MET A 100 -9.46 0.85 3.79
CA MET A 100 -10.84 0.41 3.58
C MET A 100 -10.87 -0.76 2.61
N ILE A 101 -11.60 -1.84 2.97
CA ILE A 101 -11.89 -2.94 2.05
C ILE A 101 -13.16 -2.57 1.28
N LEU A 102 -13.05 -2.57 -0.06
CA LEU A 102 -14.11 -2.23 -0.99
C LEU A 102 -14.23 -3.30 -2.07
N TYR A 103 -15.36 -3.37 -2.78
CA TYR A 103 -15.49 -4.21 -3.96
C TYR A 103 -14.60 -3.70 -5.08
N LYS A 104 -13.78 -4.57 -5.67
CA LYS A 104 -12.89 -4.22 -6.78
C LYS A 104 -13.62 -4.15 -8.10
N LYS A 105 -13.11 -3.31 -9.02
CA LYS A 105 -13.41 -3.40 -10.46
C LYS A 105 -12.48 -4.39 -11.15
N ASN A 106 -12.87 -4.88 -12.32
CA ASN A 106 -12.13 -5.90 -13.10
C ASN A 106 -10.72 -5.46 -13.55
N ARG A 107 -10.40 -4.16 -13.43
CA ARG A 107 -9.06 -3.64 -13.74
C ARG A 107 -7.98 -4.10 -12.76
N ILE A 108 -8.36 -4.50 -11.54
CA ILE A 108 -7.43 -4.99 -10.52
C ILE A 108 -7.19 -6.48 -10.74
N PRO A 109 -5.93 -6.90 -10.98
CA PRO A 109 -5.59 -8.31 -11.15
C PRO A 109 -5.92 -9.16 -9.93
N ASP A 110 -6.35 -10.40 -10.14
CA ASP A 110 -6.73 -11.32 -9.07
C ASP A 110 -5.59 -11.63 -8.08
N ILE A 111 -4.35 -11.60 -8.55
CA ILE A 111 -3.17 -11.79 -7.68
C ILE A 111 -3.08 -10.74 -6.55
N VAL A 112 -3.56 -9.51 -6.77
CA VAL A 112 -3.61 -8.46 -5.71
C VAL A 112 -4.54 -8.87 -4.58
N THR A 113 -5.64 -9.53 -4.91
CA THR A 113 -6.76 -9.83 -4.00
C THR A 113 -6.85 -11.29 -3.60
N ALA A 114 -5.86 -12.12 -3.99
CA ALA A 114 -5.89 -13.57 -3.82
C ALA A 114 -7.20 -14.19 -4.38
N GLY A 115 -7.66 -13.70 -5.54
CA GLY A 115 -8.86 -14.18 -6.22
C GLY A 115 -10.19 -13.72 -5.63
N THR A 116 -10.17 -12.85 -4.59
CA THR A 116 -11.44 -12.34 -4.02
C THR A 116 -11.95 -11.11 -4.74
N ASP A 117 -13.24 -10.82 -4.58
CA ASP A 117 -13.94 -9.68 -5.20
C ASP A 117 -13.73 -8.35 -4.45
N THR A 118 -12.90 -8.34 -3.42
CA THR A 118 -12.65 -7.17 -2.60
C THR A 118 -11.17 -6.82 -2.54
N VAL A 119 -10.86 -5.52 -2.41
CA VAL A 119 -9.51 -4.99 -2.33
C VAL A 119 -9.39 -3.99 -1.18
N GLY A 120 -8.26 -3.99 -0.50
CA GLY A 120 -7.90 -2.93 0.44
C GLY A 120 -7.33 -1.73 -0.30
N VAL A 121 -7.86 -0.54 -0.04
CA VAL A 121 -7.36 0.73 -0.58
C VAL A 121 -7.00 1.69 0.54
N ARG A 122 -5.95 2.48 0.34
CA ARG A 122 -5.47 3.47 1.32
C ARG A 122 -4.81 4.65 0.64
N CYS A 123 -5.09 5.87 1.14
CA CYS A 123 -4.34 7.07 0.79
C CYS A 123 -3.30 7.33 1.91
N PRO A 124 -1.99 7.08 1.70
CA PRO A 124 -0.97 7.23 2.74
C PRO A 124 -0.65 8.71 3.00
N ASP A 125 -0.36 9.08 4.25
CA ASP A 125 0.07 10.44 4.59
C ASP A 125 1.60 10.56 4.47
N HIS A 126 2.07 10.55 3.22
CA HIS A 126 3.48 10.81 2.92
C HIS A 126 3.65 11.49 1.55
N PRO A 127 4.22 12.70 1.49
CA PRO A 127 4.27 13.51 0.27
C PRO A 127 4.98 12.81 -0.90
N LYS A 128 6.14 12.18 -0.65
CA LYS A 128 6.91 11.47 -1.69
C LYS A 128 6.13 10.28 -2.29
N THR A 129 5.39 9.55 -1.45
CA THR A 129 4.58 8.41 -1.92
C THR A 129 3.36 8.87 -2.69
N LEU A 130 2.69 9.93 -2.24
CA LEU A 130 1.58 10.54 -2.99
C LEU A 130 2.05 11.10 -4.34
N GLU A 131 3.22 11.73 -4.37
CA GLU A 131 3.82 12.20 -5.62
C GLU A 131 4.16 11.04 -6.55
N LEU A 132 4.75 9.96 -6.03
CA LEU A 132 5.02 8.75 -6.81
C LEU A 132 3.76 8.16 -7.44
N ILE A 133 2.65 8.05 -6.67
CA ILE A 133 1.36 7.57 -7.19
C ILE A 133 0.89 8.45 -8.36
N ARG A 134 0.91 9.77 -8.18
CA ARG A 134 0.50 10.71 -9.24
C ARG A 134 1.38 10.63 -10.49
N LEU A 135 2.70 10.59 -10.33
CA LEU A 135 3.65 10.52 -11.43
C LEU A 135 3.62 9.17 -12.16
N SER A 136 3.39 8.08 -11.46
CA SER A 136 3.25 6.75 -12.06
C SER A 136 1.91 6.59 -12.80
N GLY A 137 0.85 7.30 -12.35
CA GLY A 137 -0.50 7.23 -12.93
C GLY A 137 -1.22 5.91 -12.67
N VAL A 138 -0.73 5.11 -11.71
CA VAL A 138 -1.28 3.81 -11.33
C VAL A 138 -1.35 3.66 -9.81
N PRO A 139 -2.28 2.85 -9.26
CA PRO A 139 -2.28 2.51 -7.86
C PRO A 139 -1.08 1.62 -7.55
N LEU A 140 -0.50 1.76 -6.36
CA LEU A 140 0.65 0.95 -5.96
C LEU A 140 0.20 -0.24 -5.11
N ALA A 141 0.43 -1.46 -5.57
CA ALA A 141 0.32 -2.64 -4.73
C ALA A 141 1.47 -2.63 -3.72
N ALA A 142 1.20 -2.45 -2.43
CA ALA A 142 2.24 -2.20 -1.43
C ALA A 142 1.96 -2.87 -0.08
N PRO A 143 2.43 -4.10 0.16
CA PRO A 143 2.56 -4.63 1.51
C PRO A 143 3.74 -3.96 2.23
N SER A 144 3.87 -4.16 3.55
CA SER A 144 5.06 -3.68 4.31
C SER A 144 6.37 -4.21 3.71
N ALA A 145 7.45 -3.41 3.77
CA ALA A 145 8.75 -3.74 3.14
C ALA A 145 9.66 -4.58 4.06
N ASN A 146 9.14 -5.69 4.62
CA ASN A 146 9.87 -6.70 5.41
C ASN A 146 9.79 -8.07 4.73
N MET A 147 10.63 -9.03 5.11
CA MET A 147 10.37 -10.43 4.80
C MET A 147 9.08 -10.88 5.51
N SER A 148 8.34 -11.80 4.90
CA SER A 148 7.07 -12.26 5.46
C SER A 148 7.26 -12.84 6.87
N GLY A 149 6.50 -12.32 7.85
CA GLY A 149 6.61 -12.71 9.27
C GLY A 149 7.61 -11.92 10.11
N GLU A 150 8.47 -11.10 9.50
CA GLU A 150 9.42 -10.25 10.22
C GLU A 150 8.80 -8.89 10.59
N PRO A 151 9.40 -8.13 11.52
CA PRO A 151 8.94 -6.78 11.86
C PRO A 151 8.94 -5.83 10.66
N SER A 152 7.93 -4.96 10.59
CA SER A 152 7.82 -3.95 9.52
C SER A 152 8.87 -2.84 9.68
N PRO A 153 9.58 -2.46 8.60
CA PRO A 153 10.62 -1.42 8.65
C PRO A 153 10.01 -0.04 8.84
N LYS A 154 10.70 0.80 9.63
CA LYS A 154 10.28 2.16 9.97
C LYS A 154 11.18 3.23 9.36
N ASN A 155 12.23 2.85 8.66
CA ASN A 155 13.16 3.73 7.95
C ASN A 155 13.77 2.99 6.75
N VAL A 156 14.39 3.73 5.84
CA VAL A 156 14.99 3.18 4.63
C VAL A 156 16.17 2.25 4.92
N SER A 157 16.93 2.51 6.00
CA SER A 157 18.07 1.66 6.38
C SER A 157 17.63 0.24 6.72
N ASP A 158 16.49 0.07 7.39
CA ASP A 158 15.94 -1.26 7.69
C ASP A 158 15.47 -1.97 6.43
N VAL A 159 14.88 -1.24 5.46
CA VAL A 159 14.54 -1.79 4.15
C VAL A 159 15.79 -2.29 3.41
N LEU A 160 16.85 -1.48 3.36
CA LEU A 160 18.07 -1.81 2.63
C LEU A 160 18.83 -2.99 3.24
N LYS A 161 18.74 -3.24 4.56
CA LYS A 161 19.30 -4.45 5.19
C LYS A 161 18.71 -5.74 4.58
N VAL A 162 17.46 -5.69 4.11
CA VAL A 162 16.72 -6.86 3.61
C VAL A 162 16.71 -6.94 2.09
N PHE A 163 16.50 -5.79 1.41
CA PHE A 163 16.19 -5.74 -0.02
C PHE A 163 17.26 -5.10 -0.90
N ASN A 164 18.40 -4.65 -0.34
CA ASN A 164 19.50 -4.15 -1.16
C ASN A 164 19.96 -5.21 -2.16
N GLY A 165 20.04 -4.85 -3.44
CA GLY A 165 20.36 -5.76 -4.53
C GLY A 165 19.23 -6.72 -4.95
N LYS A 166 18.01 -6.57 -4.40
CA LYS A 166 16.84 -7.41 -4.71
C LYS A 166 15.68 -6.61 -5.33
N ILE A 167 15.68 -5.29 -5.17
CA ILE A 167 14.69 -4.36 -5.70
C ILE A 167 15.39 -3.22 -6.43
N GLU A 168 14.69 -2.56 -7.35
CA GLU A 168 15.28 -1.54 -8.20
C GLU A 168 15.59 -0.26 -7.42
N ALA A 169 14.71 0.17 -6.50
CA ALA A 169 14.93 1.40 -5.77
C ALA A 169 14.31 1.40 -4.36
N ALA A 170 14.79 2.31 -3.52
CA ALA A 170 14.21 2.67 -2.24
C ALA A 170 14.18 4.19 -2.09
N ILE A 171 13.02 4.76 -1.76
CA ILE A 171 12.86 6.19 -1.51
C ILE A 171 13.18 6.46 -0.03
N ASP A 172 14.14 7.38 0.21
CA ASP A 172 14.38 7.86 1.56
C ASP A 172 13.37 8.96 1.92
N GLY A 173 12.43 8.64 2.80
CA GLY A 173 11.45 9.56 3.36
C GLY A 173 11.66 9.85 4.84
N GLY A 174 12.80 9.43 5.40
CA GLY A 174 13.03 9.52 6.84
C GLY A 174 12.27 8.45 7.63
N PRO A 175 12.20 8.59 8.96
CA PRO A 175 11.51 7.63 9.83
C PRO A 175 9.99 7.78 9.75
N CYS A 176 9.28 6.66 9.88
CA CYS A 176 7.82 6.66 9.97
C CYS A 176 7.34 7.33 11.27
N THR A 177 6.35 8.21 11.17
CA THR A 177 5.85 8.99 12.32
C THR A 177 4.90 8.21 13.22
N VAL A 178 4.15 7.24 12.68
CA VAL A 178 3.22 6.38 13.43
C VAL A 178 3.89 5.06 13.85
N GLY A 179 4.60 4.43 12.92
CA GLY A 179 5.38 3.21 13.19
C GLY A 179 4.55 1.96 13.55
N ILE A 180 3.25 1.97 13.22
CA ILE A 180 2.30 0.86 13.37
C ILE A 180 1.49 0.78 12.08
N GLU A 181 1.15 -0.42 11.61
CA GLU A 181 0.35 -0.64 10.41
C GLU A 181 -1.02 0.06 10.47
N SER A 182 -1.64 0.26 9.30
CA SER A 182 -2.96 0.87 9.19
C SER A 182 -4.06 0.06 9.87
N THR A 183 -5.07 0.74 10.37
CA THR A 183 -6.35 0.12 10.75
C THR A 183 -7.10 -0.29 9.49
N ILE A 184 -7.68 -1.49 9.48
CA ILE A 184 -8.42 -2.02 8.33
C ILE A 184 -9.90 -2.11 8.69
N VAL A 185 -10.74 -1.46 7.89
CA VAL A 185 -12.20 -1.48 8.02
C VAL A 185 -12.81 -2.12 6.77
N ASP A 186 -13.66 -3.11 6.96
CA ASP A 186 -14.46 -3.70 5.89
C ASP A 186 -15.72 -2.87 5.68
N MET A 187 -15.80 -2.25 4.52
CA MET A 187 -16.92 -1.41 4.08
C MET A 187 -17.89 -2.17 3.17
N THR A 188 -17.68 -3.47 2.96
CA THR A 188 -18.56 -4.31 2.13
C THR A 188 -19.69 -4.96 2.93
N VAL A 189 -19.72 -4.74 4.23
CA VAL A 189 -20.74 -5.22 5.17
C VAL A 189 -21.40 -4.05 5.89
N SER A 190 -22.63 -4.25 6.38
CA SER A 190 -23.38 -3.24 7.13
C SER A 190 -23.85 -3.85 8.47
N PRO A 191 -23.48 -3.26 9.61
CA PRO A 191 -22.54 -2.14 9.79
C PRO A 191 -21.10 -2.49 9.37
N PRO A 192 -20.23 -1.48 9.05
CA PRO A 192 -18.83 -1.70 8.76
C PRO A 192 -18.09 -2.40 9.91
N LYS A 193 -17.08 -3.22 9.56
CA LYS A 193 -16.38 -4.07 10.53
C LYS A 193 -14.89 -3.80 10.58
N ILE A 194 -14.31 -3.67 11.78
CA ILE A 194 -12.86 -3.60 11.95
C ILE A 194 -12.26 -5.01 11.80
N LEU A 195 -11.40 -5.18 10.80
CA LEU A 195 -10.66 -6.43 10.57
C LEU A 195 -9.29 -6.43 11.24
N ARG A 196 -8.68 -5.26 11.40
CA ARG A 196 -7.40 -5.08 12.08
C ARG A 196 -7.35 -3.71 12.76
N GLN A 197 -7.03 -3.69 14.03
CA GLN A 197 -6.68 -2.45 14.74
C GLN A 197 -5.23 -2.09 14.44
N GLY A 198 -5.00 -0.86 14.03
CA GLY A 198 -3.68 -0.30 13.72
C GLY A 198 -3.52 1.11 14.27
N GLY A 199 -2.84 1.99 13.52
CA GLY A 199 -2.50 3.35 13.93
C GLY A 199 -3.71 4.28 14.16
N LEU A 200 -4.87 4.00 13.56
CA LEU A 200 -6.11 4.77 13.80
C LEU A 200 -6.99 4.02 14.81
N SER A 201 -7.34 4.67 15.93
CA SER A 201 -8.12 4.02 16.99
C SER A 201 -9.58 3.78 16.57
N ARG A 202 -10.17 2.67 17.07
CA ARG A 202 -11.60 2.38 16.91
C ARG A 202 -12.48 3.55 17.37
N ALA A 203 -12.17 4.14 18.53
CA ALA A 203 -12.92 5.25 19.07
C ALA A 203 -12.94 6.48 18.16
N ALA A 204 -11.83 6.75 17.43
CA ALA A 204 -11.78 7.83 16.45
C ALA A 204 -12.73 7.56 15.27
N ILE A 205 -12.75 6.31 14.76
CA ILE A 205 -13.62 5.92 13.66
C ILE A 205 -15.09 5.96 14.09
N GLU A 206 -15.43 5.43 15.26
CA GLU A 206 -16.81 5.39 15.77
C GLU A 206 -17.39 6.79 16.04
N LYS A 207 -16.55 7.80 16.33
CA LYS A 207 -17.01 9.19 16.46
C LYS A 207 -17.53 9.78 15.14
N THR A 208 -17.14 9.22 14.02
CA THR A 208 -17.58 9.65 12.69
C THR A 208 -18.97 9.15 12.35
N PHE A 209 -19.43 8.10 13.04
CA PHE A 209 -20.71 7.44 12.78
C PHE A 209 -21.66 7.57 13.98
N CYS A 210 -22.97 7.49 13.70
CA CYS A 210 -24.00 7.39 14.75
C CYS A 210 -24.21 5.96 15.27
N PHE A 211 -23.33 5.01 14.88
CA PHE A 211 -23.39 3.59 15.25
C PHE A 211 -22.00 3.06 15.62
N LYS A 212 -21.97 1.94 16.33
CA LYS A 212 -20.73 1.23 16.67
C LYS A 212 -20.32 0.28 15.55
N LEU A 213 -19.01 0.15 15.36
CA LEU A 213 -18.45 -0.82 14.42
C LEU A 213 -18.50 -2.23 15.00
N GLU A 214 -18.61 -3.23 14.13
CA GLU A 214 -18.43 -4.63 14.48
C GLU A 214 -16.93 -5.04 14.42
N GLY A 215 -16.63 -6.22 14.95
CA GLY A 215 -15.29 -6.82 14.92
C GLY A 215 -14.40 -6.37 16.08
N LEU A 216 -13.23 -7.04 16.19
CA LEU A 216 -12.16 -7.02 17.24
C LEU A 216 -12.53 -6.41 18.59
#